data_c40fef40e6dee9f743a24d13383bf42f
#
_entry.id   c40fef40e6dee9f743a24d13383bf42f
#
_cell.length_a   1.000
_cell.length_b   1.000
_cell.length_c   1.000
_cell.angle_alpha   90.00
_cell.angle_beta   90.00
_cell.angle_gamma   90.00
#
_symmetry.space_group_name_H-M   'P 1'
#
loop_
_entity.id
_entity.type
_entity.pdbx_description
1 polymer ?
#
loop_
_entity_poly.entity_id
_entity_poly.type
_entity_poly.pdbx_seq_one_letter_code
_entity_poly.pdbx_strand_id
1 'polypeptide(L)'
;LLGSLGEAGHRVQVHVAMRYGSPALPDVMDELMRQGVQRVLVLPLYPQYSATTTASAFDAVAQWLQRTRRLPELRFVNDYHDDPAYIDALASSVRAHWQREGRGERLVMSFHGIPARCVERGDPYRDQCLRTAGLLANRLGLPQGELVVSLQSRLGRARWLEPYTEPTLRQLAA
;
A
#
# COMPACT_ATOMS: atom_id res chain seq x y z
N LEU A 1 9.15 -8.75 9.17
CA LEU A 1 8.78 -9.68 8.10
C LEU A 1 9.64 -10.94 8.09
N LEU A 2 10.98 -10.85 8.07
CA LEU A 2 11.86 -12.03 8.06
C LEU A 2 11.63 -12.94 9.27
N GLY A 3 11.54 -12.37 10.48
CA GLY A 3 11.25 -13.14 11.70
C GLY A 3 9.93 -13.89 11.61
N SER A 4 8.85 -13.18 11.29
CA SER A 4 7.50 -13.79 11.18
C SER A 4 7.41 -14.88 10.11
N LEU A 5 8.10 -14.74 8.98
CA LEU A 5 8.15 -15.77 7.95
C LEU A 5 8.97 -16.98 8.40
N GLY A 6 10.06 -16.76 9.12
CA GLY A 6 10.87 -17.83 9.72
C GLY A 6 10.09 -18.62 10.77
N GLU A 7 9.36 -17.96 11.65
CA GLU A 7 8.47 -18.57 12.65
C GLU A 7 7.37 -19.41 11.99
N ALA A 8 6.86 -18.97 10.82
CA ALA A 8 5.91 -19.73 10.00
C ALA A 8 6.56 -20.87 9.19
N GLY A 9 7.87 -21.14 9.38
CA GLY A 9 8.59 -22.25 8.73
C GLY A 9 9.06 -21.97 7.31
N HIS A 10 8.98 -20.71 6.84
CA HIS A 10 9.45 -20.34 5.50
C HIS A 10 10.96 -20.06 5.49
N ARG A 11 11.71 -20.73 4.63
CA ARG A 11 13.13 -20.47 4.39
C ARG A 11 13.26 -19.42 3.27
N VAL A 12 13.22 -18.14 3.65
CA VAL A 12 13.29 -17.01 2.72
C VAL A 12 14.33 -16.00 3.19
N GLN A 13 14.90 -15.30 2.23
CA GLN A 13 15.65 -14.06 2.48
C GLN A 13 14.70 -12.87 2.23
N VAL A 14 14.78 -11.84 3.06
CA VAL A 14 14.01 -10.62 2.89
C VAL A 14 14.97 -9.46 2.69
N HIS A 15 14.82 -8.77 1.57
CA HIS A 15 15.62 -7.61 1.20
C HIS A 15 14.71 -6.40 1.01
N VAL A 16 15.15 -5.25 1.49
CA VAL A 16 14.48 -3.98 1.22
C VAL A 16 15.11 -3.35 -0.01
N ALA A 17 14.29 -2.88 -0.91
CA ALA A 17 14.71 -2.15 -2.11
C ALA A 17 13.82 -0.91 -2.30
N MET A 18 14.43 0.18 -2.72
CA MET A 18 13.73 1.45 -2.92
C MET A 18 13.54 1.71 -4.42
N ARG A 19 12.33 2.15 -4.78
CA ARG A 19 12.07 2.65 -6.14
C ARG A 19 12.82 3.96 -6.39
N TYR A 20 12.89 4.80 -5.36
CA TYR A 20 13.61 6.06 -5.33
C TYR A 20 14.46 6.11 -4.04
N GLY A 21 15.76 6.28 -4.15
CA GLY A 21 16.67 6.31 -3.00
C GLY A 21 17.51 5.04 -2.84
N SER A 22 17.99 4.79 -1.63
CA SER A 22 18.92 3.69 -1.32
C SER A 22 18.35 2.80 -0.21
N PRO A 23 18.58 1.46 -0.29
CA PRO A 23 19.24 0.74 -1.40
C PRO A 23 18.38 0.73 -2.66
N ALA A 24 18.99 1.01 -3.81
CA ALA A 24 18.26 1.08 -5.07
C ALA A 24 17.82 -0.33 -5.53
N LEU A 25 16.63 -0.44 -6.10
CA LEU A 25 16.08 -1.72 -6.57
C LEU A 25 17.02 -2.46 -7.53
N PRO A 26 17.62 -1.83 -8.55
CA PRO A 26 18.54 -2.53 -9.43
C PRO A 26 19.76 -3.13 -8.71
N ASP A 27 20.33 -2.41 -7.75
CA ASP A 27 21.52 -2.85 -7.01
C ASP A 27 21.18 -4.07 -6.13
N VAL A 28 20.01 -4.05 -5.48
CA VAL A 28 19.54 -5.20 -4.70
C VAL A 28 19.30 -6.41 -5.59
N MET A 29 18.69 -6.24 -6.76
CA MET A 29 18.47 -7.33 -7.71
C MET A 29 19.80 -7.91 -8.22
N ASP A 30 20.77 -7.08 -8.53
CA ASP A 30 22.11 -7.52 -8.96
C ASP A 30 22.82 -8.33 -7.86
N GLU A 31 22.67 -7.91 -6.59
CA GLU A 31 23.22 -8.65 -5.46
C GLU A 31 22.56 -10.02 -5.29
N LEU A 32 21.23 -10.09 -5.40
CA LEU A 32 20.49 -11.36 -5.33
C LEU A 32 20.96 -12.33 -6.45
N MET A 33 21.18 -11.83 -7.65
CA MET A 33 21.70 -12.66 -8.75
C MET A 33 23.12 -13.15 -8.50
N ARG A 34 24.01 -12.31 -7.91
CA ARG A 34 25.36 -12.74 -7.51
C ARG A 34 25.34 -13.83 -6.43
N GLN A 35 24.36 -13.79 -5.54
CA GLN A 35 24.13 -14.81 -4.52
C GLN A 35 23.48 -16.09 -5.08
N GLY A 36 23.14 -16.13 -6.37
CA GLY A 36 22.55 -17.31 -7.01
C GLY A 36 21.06 -17.50 -6.73
N VAL A 37 20.35 -16.46 -6.30
CA VAL A 37 18.91 -16.50 -6.07
C VAL A 37 18.20 -16.82 -7.39
N GLN A 38 17.32 -17.82 -7.36
CA GLN A 38 16.60 -18.30 -8.55
C GLN A 38 15.13 -17.88 -8.58
N ARG A 39 14.56 -17.55 -7.41
CA ARG A 39 13.14 -17.17 -7.28
C ARG A 39 13.03 -15.91 -6.46
N VAL A 40 12.37 -14.90 -7.00
CA VAL A 40 12.16 -13.59 -6.36
C VAL A 40 10.68 -13.28 -6.32
N LEU A 41 10.15 -12.98 -5.15
CA LEU A 41 8.84 -12.37 -4.96
C LEU A 41 9.04 -10.88 -4.70
N VAL A 42 8.48 -10.03 -5.55
CA VAL A 42 8.44 -8.59 -5.35
C VAL A 42 7.13 -8.22 -4.67
N LEU A 43 7.22 -7.65 -3.48
CA LEU A 43 6.09 -7.16 -2.70
C LEU A 43 6.20 -5.64 -2.55
N PRO A 44 5.51 -4.86 -3.41
CA PRO A 44 5.40 -3.42 -3.18
C PRO A 44 4.61 -3.15 -1.91
N LEU A 45 5.11 -2.28 -1.04
CA LEU A 45 4.45 -1.95 0.22
C LEU A 45 3.32 -0.92 0.02
N TYR A 46 2.51 -1.16 -1.00
CA TYR A 46 1.30 -0.40 -1.33
C TYR A 46 0.12 -1.36 -1.35
N PRO A 47 -0.74 -1.35 -0.31
CA PRO A 47 -1.88 -2.27 -0.25
C PRO A 47 -2.84 -2.08 -1.42
N GLN A 48 -3.09 -0.84 -1.82
CA GLN A 48 -3.92 -0.48 -2.97
C GLN A 48 -3.02 -0.31 -4.20
N TYR A 49 -3.43 -0.91 -5.31
CA TYR A 49 -2.76 -0.69 -6.59
C TYR A 49 -2.96 0.73 -7.10
N SER A 50 -1.92 1.31 -7.65
CA SER A 50 -1.98 2.45 -8.55
C SER A 50 -0.87 2.39 -9.58
N ALA A 51 -1.15 2.93 -10.78
CA ALA A 51 -0.12 3.11 -11.81
C ALA A 51 1.03 4.01 -11.32
N THR A 52 0.76 4.88 -10.35
CA THR A 52 1.77 5.80 -9.79
C THR A 52 2.64 5.15 -8.70
N THR A 53 2.27 4.00 -8.19
CA THR A 53 2.97 3.28 -7.10
C THR A 53 3.38 1.87 -7.52
N THR A 54 2.46 0.91 -7.47
CA THR A 54 2.73 -0.51 -7.76
C THR A 54 3.26 -0.70 -9.17
N ALA A 55 2.63 -0.10 -10.19
CA ALA A 55 3.13 -0.22 -11.56
C ALA A 55 4.50 0.45 -11.73
N SER A 56 4.75 1.58 -11.07
CA SER A 56 6.08 2.22 -11.10
C SER A 56 7.17 1.31 -10.50
N ALA A 57 6.87 0.53 -9.46
CA ALA A 57 7.79 -0.46 -8.92
C ALA A 57 8.02 -1.60 -9.94
N PHE A 58 6.94 -2.08 -10.60
CA PHE A 58 7.03 -3.07 -11.67
C PHE A 58 7.88 -2.58 -12.84
N ASP A 59 7.70 -1.32 -13.28
CA ASP A 59 8.49 -0.70 -14.35
C ASP A 59 10.00 -0.74 -14.03
N ALA A 60 10.39 -0.48 -12.77
CA ALA A 60 11.79 -0.55 -12.37
C ALA A 60 12.35 -1.98 -12.43
N VAL A 61 11.55 -2.97 -12.02
CA VAL A 61 11.92 -4.39 -12.17
C VAL A 61 12.02 -4.76 -13.64
N ALA A 62 11.06 -4.35 -14.47
CA ALA A 62 11.06 -4.64 -15.90
C ALA A 62 12.28 -4.02 -16.62
N GLN A 63 12.64 -2.79 -16.28
CA GLN A 63 13.85 -2.14 -16.78
C GLN A 63 15.13 -2.90 -16.39
N TRP A 64 15.19 -3.42 -15.17
CA TRP A 64 16.30 -4.27 -14.74
C TRP A 64 16.33 -5.58 -15.52
N LEU A 65 15.18 -6.26 -15.70
CA LEU A 65 15.06 -7.51 -16.47
C LEU A 65 15.59 -7.38 -17.90
N GLN A 66 15.33 -6.25 -18.57
CA GLN A 66 15.80 -6.00 -19.94
C GLN A 66 17.32 -6.00 -20.08
N ARG A 67 18.06 -5.74 -19.00
CA ARG A 67 19.53 -5.69 -18.98
C ARG A 67 20.17 -6.99 -18.48
N THR A 68 19.36 -7.87 -17.90
CA THR A 68 19.82 -9.11 -17.26
C THR A 68 19.73 -10.28 -18.21
N ARG A 69 20.82 -11.06 -18.33
CA ARG A 69 20.88 -12.23 -19.23
C ARG A 69 20.30 -13.50 -18.62
N ARG A 70 20.46 -13.68 -17.31
CA ARG A 70 19.91 -14.80 -16.55
C ARG A 70 18.78 -14.30 -15.66
N LEU A 71 17.55 -14.62 -16.03
CA LEU A 71 16.38 -14.18 -15.29
C LEU A 71 16.06 -15.15 -14.14
N PRO A 72 15.70 -14.66 -12.94
CA PRO A 72 15.09 -15.47 -11.91
C PRO A 72 13.62 -15.79 -12.28
N GLU A 73 13.04 -16.81 -11.64
CA GLU A 73 11.58 -16.91 -11.57
C GLU A 73 11.07 -15.70 -10.78
N LEU A 74 10.26 -14.86 -11.43
CA LEU A 74 9.77 -13.63 -10.82
C LEU A 74 8.27 -13.74 -10.55
N ARG A 75 7.87 -13.43 -9.33
CA ARG A 75 6.48 -13.23 -8.93
C ARG A 75 6.30 -11.82 -8.40
N PHE A 76 5.10 -11.29 -8.58
CA PHE A 76 4.79 -9.92 -8.21
C PHE A 76 3.42 -9.85 -7.52
N VAL A 77 3.34 -9.15 -6.39
CA VAL A 77 2.08 -8.88 -5.71
C VAL A 77 1.55 -7.53 -6.20
N ASN A 78 0.40 -7.53 -6.86
CA ASN A 78 -0.19 -6.30 -7.39
C ASN A 78 -0.84 -5.44 -6.31
N ASP A 79 -1.58 -6.08 -5.43
CA ASP A 79 -2.28 -5.44 -4.32
C ASP A 79 -2.61 -6.46 -3.23
N TYR A 80 -2.99 -5.97 -2.06
CA TYR A 80 -3.50 -6.75 -0.93
C TYR A 80 -4.48 -5.91 -0.09
N HIS A 81 -5.17 -4.99 -0.77
CA HIS A 81 -6.06 -3.99 -0.19
C HIS A 81 -7.27 -4.56 0.56
N ASP A 82 -7.68 -5.78 0.24
CA ASP A 82 -8.80 -6.50 0.86
C ASP A 82 -8.37 -7.83 1.50
N ASP A 83 -7.06 -8.07 1.62
CA ASP A 83 -6.53 -9.25 2.32
C ASP A 83 -7.01 -9.26 3.79
N PRO A 84 -7.62 -10.36 4.26
CA PRO A 84 -8.15 -10.43 5.63
C PRO A 84 -7.09 -10.16 6.71
N ALA A 85 -5.86 -10.64 6.55
CA ALA A 85 -4.81 -10.43 7.53
C ALA A 85 -4.36 -8.97 7.56
N TYR A 86 -4.33 -8.28 6.39
CA TYR A 86 -4.08 -6.85 6.33
C TYR A 86 -5.18 -6.05 7.04
N ILE A 87 -6.45 -6.37 6.78
CA ILE A 87 -7.58 -5.72 7.45
C ILE A 87 -7.56 -5.97 8.97
N ASP A 88 -7.21 -7.19 9.40
CA ASP A 88 -7.07 -7.53 10.81
C ASP A 88 -5.94 -6.75 11.49
N ALA A 89 -4.82 -6.58 10.81
CA ALA A 89 -3.70 -5.78 11.30
C ALA A 89 -4.11 -4.30 11.49
N LEU A 90 -4.82 -3.72 10.52
CA LEU A 90 -5.37 -2.36 10.64
C LEU A 90 -6.34 -2.26 11.82
N ALA A 91 -7.30 -3.19 11.93
CA ALA A 91 -8.28 -3.19 13.01
C ALA A 91 -7.62 -3.34 14.39
N SER A 92 -6.60 -4.18 14.48
CA SER A 92 -5.83 -4.38 15.71
C SER A 92 -5.09 -3.09 16.12
N SER A 93 -4.47 -2.41 15.16
CA SER A 93 -3.81 -1.12 15.38
C SER A 93 -4.78 -0.06 15.90
N VAL A 94 -5.96 0.06 15.29
CA VAL A 94 -7.00 1.00 15.73
C VAL A 94 -7.48 0.67 17.14
N ARG A 95 -7.80 -0.61 17.43
CA ARG A 95 -8.24 -1.04 18.77
C ARG A 95 -7.18 -0.77 19.82
N ALA A 96 -5.91 -1.05 19.53
CA ALA A 96 -4.81 -0.78 20.45
C ALA A 96 -4.67 0.73 20.76
N HIS A 97 -4.88 1.59 19.76
CA HIS A 97 -4.90 3.03 19.96
C HIS A 97 -6.08 3.43 20.86
N TRP A 98 -7.28 2.95 20.57
CA TRP A 98 -8.47 3.26 21.39
C TRP A 98 -8.37 2.80 22.86
N GLN A 99 -7.68 1.69 23.10
CA GLN A 99 -7.44 1.21 24.46
C GLN A 99 -6.52 2.15 25.26
N ARG A 100 -5.56 2.81 24.60
CA ARG A 100 -4.63 3.73 25.27
C ARG A 100 -5.17 5.15 25.41
N GLU A 101 -5.79 5.66 24.36
CA GLU A 101 -6.11 7.09 24.22
C GLU A 101 -7.64 7.37 24.28
N GLY A 102 -8.44 6.31 24.33
CA GLY A 102 -9.89 6.44 24.21
C GLY A 102 -10.38 6.42 22.75
N ARG A 103 -11.66 6.15 22.58
CA ARG A 103 -12.31 6.11 21.27
C ARG A 103 -12.87 7.49 20.92
N GLY A 104 -12.48 8.04 19.77
CA GLY A 104 -13.09 9.23 19.20
C GLY A 104 -14.47 8.95 18.57
N GLU A 105 -15.23 9.98 18.27
CA GLU A 105 -16.55 9.89 17.63
C GLU A 105 -16.48 9.47 16.18
N ARG A 106 -15.39 9.76 15.50
CA ARG A 106 -15.14 9.44 14.10
C ARG A 106 -13.76 8.84 13.90
N LEU A 107 -13.67 7.86 13.00
CA LEU A 107 -12.41 7.33 12.49
C LEU A 107 -12.17 7.90 11.10
N VAL A 108 -11.18 8.77 10.93
CA VAL A 108 -10.83 9.32 9.63
C VAL A 108 -9.72 8.46 9.00
N MET A 109 -10.02 7.88 7.85
CA MET A 109 -9.05 7.12 7.05
C MET A 109 -8.58 7.99 5.89
N SER A 110 -7.37 8.55 6.03
CA SER A 110 -6.79 9.46 5.05
C SER A 110 -5.81 8.72 4.15
N PHE A 111 -6.22 8.51 2.90
CA PHE A 111 -5.35 7.93 1.87
C PHE A 111 -4.53 9.00 1.15
N HIS A 112 -3.46 8.61 0.51
CA HIS A 112 -2.75 9.50 -0.39
C HIS A 112 -3.58 9.76 -1.64
N GLY A 113 -3.78 11.02 -2.01
CA GLY A 113 -4.52 11.37 -3.23
C GLY A 113 -3.72 11.05 -4.50
N ILE A 114 -4.45 10.84 -5.58
CA ILE A 114 -3.88 10.77 -6.94
C ILE A 114 -4.67 11.69 -7.88
N PRO A 115 -4.10 12.11 -9.02
CA PRO A 115 -4.86 12.87 -10.00
C PRO A 115 -6.09 12.12 -10.49
N ALA A 116 -7.24 12.77 -10.56
CA ALA A 116 -8.51 12.17 -10.95
C ALA A 116 -8.44 11.48 -12.33
N ARG A 117 -7.64 12.03 -13.25
CA ARG A 117 -7.40 11.45 -14.58
C ARG A 117 -6.83 10.01 -14.53
N CYS A 118 -6.17 9.61 -13.45
CA CYS A 118 -5.66 8.25 -13.31
C CYS A 118 -6.84 7.26 -13.24
N VAL A 119 -7.82 7.56 -12.38
CA VAL A 119 -9.04 6.75 -12.25
C VAL A 119 -9.88 6.79 -13.53
N GLU A 120 -10.00 7.95 -14.16
CA GLU A 120 -10.68 8.11 -15.45
C GLU A 120 -10.06 7.23 -16.56
N ARG A 121 -8.79 6.87 -16.42
CA ARG A 121 -8.05 5.96 -17.31
C ARG A 121 -8.02 4.51 -16.85
N GLY A 122 -8.79 4.16 -15.82
CA GLY A 122 -8.94 2.79 -15.33
C GLY A 122 -8.06 2.40 -14.16
N ASP A 123 -7.38 3.34 -13.47
CA ASP A 123 -6.65 3.04 -12.25
C ASP A 123 -7.65 2.66 -11.13
N PRO A 124 -7.56 1.47 -10.52
CA PRO A 124 -8.53 0.98 -9.54
C PRO A 124 -8.35 1.56 -8.14
N TYR A 125 -7.36 2.44 -7.94
CA TYR A 125 -6.93 2.92 -6.63
C TYR A 125 -8.06 3.41 -5.73
N ARG A 126 -8.97 4.24 -6.28
CA ARG A 126 -10.10 4.80 -5.52
C ARG A 126 -11.00 3.69 -4.99
N ASP A 127 -11.37 2.75 -5.84
CA ASP A 127 -12.30 1.67 -5.47
C ASP A 127 -11.66 0.73 -4.45
N GLN A 128 -10.36 0.47 -4.58
CA GLN A 128 -9.60 -0.32 -3.61
C GLN A 128 -9.47 0.39 -2.27
N CYS A 129 -9.26 1.71 -2.23
CA CYS A 129 -9.28 2.50 -0.99
C CYS A 129 -10.65 2.41 -0.28
N LEU A 130 -11.74 2.57 -1.04
CA LEU A 130 -13.09 2.47 -0.50
C LEU A 130 -13.39 1.04 -0.01
N ARG A 131 -12.93 0.04 -0.72
CA ARG A 131 -13.05 -1.37 -0.31
C ARG A 131 -12.33 -1.64 0.99
N THR A 132 -11.06 -1.20 1.13
CA THR A 132 -10.29 -1.31 2.38
C THR A 132 -11.04 -0.64 3.54
N ALA A 133 -11.53 0.59 3.33
CA ALA A 133 -12.26 1.34 4.36
C ALA A 133 -13.54 0.62 4.79
N GLY A 134 -14.34 0.11 3.85
CA GLY A 134 -15.55 -0.64 4.15
C GLY A 134 -15.29 -1.93 4.93
N LEU A 135 -14.24 -2.69 4.54
CA LEU A 135 -13.84 -3.89 5.27
C LEU A 135 -13.35 -3.58 6.67
N LEU A 136 -12.57 -2.51 6.84
CA LEU A 136 -12.11 -2.07 8.15
C LEU A 136 -13.28 -1.62 9.04
N ALA A 137 -14.24 -0.84 8.52
CA ALA A 137 -15.43 -0.43 9.24
C ALA A 137 -16.21 -1.65 9.75
N ASN A 138 -16.44 -2.63 8.88
CA ASN A 138 -17.11 -3.88 9.24
C ASN A 138 -16.33 -4.65 10.32
N ARG A 139 -15.00 -4.74 10.19
CA ARG A 139 -14.14 -5.46 11.15
C ARG A 139 -14.11 -4.81 12.53
N LEU A 140 -14.26 -3.49 12.58
CA LEU A 140 -14.34 -2.71 13.82
C LEU A 140 -15.77 -2.65 14.40
N GLY A 141 -16.79 -3.06 13.65
CA GLY A 141 -18.19 -2.95 14.03
C GLY A 141 -18.67 -1.49 14.10
N LEU A 142 -18.16 -0.64 13.18
CA LEU A 142 -18.52 0.77 13.16
C LEU A 142 -19.91 0.98 12.55
N PRO A 143 -20.78 1.78 13.16
CA PRO A 143 -22.00 2.26 12.54
C PRO A 143 -21.71 3.01 11.24
N GLN A 144 -22.73 3.07 10.37
CA GLN A 144 -22.62 3.81 9.12
C GLN A 144 -22.31 5.30 9.40
N GLY A 145 -21.28 5.81 8.71
CA GLY A 145 -20.85 7.21 8.83
C GLY A 145 -19.83 7.48 9.93
N GLU A 146 -19.51 6.53 10.81
CA GLU A 146 -18.44 6.73 11.80
C GLU A 146 -17.04 6.64 11.18
N LEU A 147 -16.85 5.85 10.11
CA LEU A 147 -15.62 5.87 9.33
C LEU A 147 -15.76 6.86 8.17
N VAL A 148 -14.86 7.81 8.11
CA VAL A 148 -14.80 8.85 7.08
C VAL A 148 -13.57 8.65 6.23
N VAL A 149 -13.74 8.52 4.91
CA VAL A 149 -12.62 8.43 3.95
C VAL A 149 -12.29 9.82 3.44
N SER A 150 -11.00 10.14 3.41
CA SER A 150 -10.47 11.36 2.83
C SER A 150 -9.15 11.11 2.08
N LEU A 151 -8.73 12.09 1.30
CA LEU A 151 -7.52 12.00 0.47
C LEU A 151 -6.63 13.22 0.72
N GLN A 152 -5.35 12.97 0.95
CA GLN A 152 -4.36 14.00 1.25
C GLN A 152 -3.37 14.22 0.11
N SER A 153 -2.47 15.17 0.29
CA SER A 153 -1.28 15.38 -0.55
C SER A 153 -1.58 15.89 -1.97
N ARG A 154 -2.58 16.75 -2.12
CA ARG A 154 -2.82 17.46 -3.38
C ARG A 154 -1.60 18.29 -3.79
N LEU A 155 -1.14 18.13 -5.03
CA LEU A 155 0.00 18.84 -5.59
C LEU A 155 -0.33 19.44 -6.95
N GLY A 156 0.11 20.69 -7.19
CA GLY A 156 0.00 21.38 -8.47
C GLY A 156 -1.44 21.77 -8.85
N ARG A 157 -1.69 21.96 -10.16
CA ARG A 157 -2.95 22.48 -10.71
C ARG A 157 -3.93 21.39 -11.19
N ALA A 158 -3.50 20.14 -11.22
CA ALA A 158 -4.37 19.05 -11.66
C ALA A 158 -5.55 18.86 -10.69
N ARG A 159 -6.67 18.38 -11.21
CA ARG A 159 -7.77 17.89 -10.37
C ARG A 159 -7.37 16.57 -9.73
N TRP A 160 -7.43 16.50 -8.41
CA TRP A 160 -7.13 15.30 -7.62
C TRP A 160 -8.44 14.66 -7.12
N LEU A 161 -8.35 13.42 -6.68
CA LEU A 161 -9.48 12.73 -6.05
C LEU A 161 -9.91 13.44 -4.77
N GLU A 162 -11.19 13.44 -4.50
CA GLU A 162 -11.86 14.03 -3.34
C GLU A 162 -12.61 12.96 -2.53
N PRO A 163 -12.99 13.27 -1.25
CA PRO A 163 -12.85 14.54 -0.52
C PRO A 163 -11.44 14.75 0.02
N TYR A 164 -11.01 16.02 0.09
CA TYR A 164 -9.70 16.36 0.66
C TYR A 164 -9.71 16.30 2.18
N THR A 165 -8.61 15.84 2.79
CA THR A 165 -8.50 15.62 4.24
C THR A 165 -8.69 16.91 5.03
N GLU A 166 -8.05 18.02 4.67
CA GLU A 166 -8.15 19.26 5.44
C GLU A 166 -9.59 19.82 5.51
N PRO A 167 -10.32 20.00 4.38
CA PRO A 167 -11.73 20.41 4.45
C PRO A 167 -12.60 19.44 5.22
N THR A 168 -12.36 18.14 5.08
CA THR A 168 -13.10 17.09 5.81
C THR A 168 -12.93 17.26 7.32
N LEU A 169 -11.69 17.44 7.78
CA LEU A 169 -11.43 17.64 9.23
C LEU A 169 -12.06 18.94 9.76
N ARG A 170 -12.02 20.03 8.99
CA ARG A 170 -12.70 21.29 9.37
C ARG A 170 -14.21 21.11 9.50
N GLN A 171 -14.83 20.35 8.60
CA GLN A 171 -16.26 20.05 8.64
C GLN A 171 -16.64 19.18 9.84
N LEU A 172 -15.79 18.23 10.23
CA LEU A 172 -16.02 17.36 11.37
C LEU A 172 -15.82 18.09 12.72
N ALA A 173 -15.06 19.18 12.73
CA ALA A 173 -14.80 19.99 13.92
C ALA A 173 -15.83 21.13 14.14
N ALA A 174 -16.73 21.37 13.20
CA ALA A 174 -17.78 22.40 13.25
C ALA A 174 -19.06 21.85 13.86
#